data_560c02e39c9dd97a511c144b0bd374ba
#
_entry.id   560c02e39c9dd97a511c144b0bd374ba
#
_cell.length_a   1.000
_cell.length_b   1.000
_cell.length_c   1.000
_cell.angle_alpha   90.00
_cell.angle_beta   90.00
_cell.angle_gamma   90.00
#
_symmetry.space_group_name_H-M   'P 1'
#
loop_
_entity.id
_entity.type
_entity.pdbx_description
1 polymer ?
#
loop_
_entity_poly.entity_id
_entity_poly.type
_entity_poly.pdbx_seq_one_letter_code
_entity_poly.pdbx_strand_id
1 'polypeptide(L)'
;MKKKKSKKKTSFISKTAMTVLTIILIILFFCIMSMVEKIQGTARVVNYAGLVRGKTQRIIKLEDAGEPQDTMIADINAYIDGLRNGSSELDLVCLDDRDFQDKMTELASYFEELKAEILLVREKGYENTAIIEKSETFFKICDEATGLAEAYSQRMASLLKKLEQVVVGDIIGLVFVIGMELIKAVRYAAMNRILQKKVYLDEATGLPNKNKCEEILEGSDGGEEISGVYAVCVFDLNNLRTINNSLGH
;
A
#
# COMPACT_ATOMS: atom_id res chain seq x y z
N MET A 1 36.49 18.99 16.89
CA MET A 1 35.06 19.24 17.15
C MET A 1 34.16 19.25 15.88
N LYS A 2 34.55 19.81 14.73
CA LYS A 2 33.72 19.87 13.50
C LYS A 2 33.31 18.47 12.94
N LYS A 3 34.18 17.44 12.94
CA LYS A 3 33.89 16.07 12.43
C LYS A 3 32.82 15.32 13.24
N LYS A 4 32.73 15.55 14.57
CA LYS A 4 31.76 14.90 15.46
C LYS A 4 30.33 15.44 15.29
N LYS A 5 30.20 16.78 15.01
CA LYS A 5 28.92 17.45 14.70
C LYS A 5 28.35 17.00 13.35
N SER A 6 29.20 16.83 12.33
CA SER A 6 28.78 16.36 10.99
C SER A 6 28.22 14.93 11.04
N LYS A 7 28.90 13.99 11.76
CA LYS A 7 28.43 12.59 11.89
C LYS A 7 27.09 12.47 12.60
N LYS A 8 26.83 13.27 13.65
CA LYS A 8 25.55 13.27 14.37
C LYS A 8 24.39 13.78 13.49
N LYS A 9 24.66 14.78 12.64
CA LYS A 9 23.68 15.35 11.69
C LYS A 9 23.31 14.34 10.59
N THR A 10 24.26 13.59 10.05
CA THR A 10 24.02 12.58 8.99
C THR A 10 23.21 11.38 9.52
N SER A 11 23.46 10.92 10.75
CA SER A 11 22.67 9.84 11.37
C SER A 11 21.25 10.28 11.71
N PHE A 12 21.04 11.53 12.07
CA PHE A 12 19.70 12.08 12.31
C PHE A 12 18.89 12.14 11.01
N ILE A 13 19.49 12.68 9.93
CA ILE A 13 18.82 12.79 8.61
C ILE A 13 18.39 11.42 8.10
N SER A 14 19.25 10.41 8.20
CA SER A 14 18.95 9.07 7.72
C SER A 14 17.82 8.40 8.53
N LYS A 15 17.80 8.56 9.84
CA LYS A 15 16.69 8.06 10.68
C LYS A 15 15.37 8.78 10.38
N THR A 16 15.41 10.09 10.19
CA THR A 16 14.22 10.87 9.80
C THR A 16 13.71 10.43 8.43
N ALA A 17 14.61 10.23 7.45
CA ALA A 17 14.22 9.74 6.13
C ALA A 17 13.55 8.35 6.21
N MET A 18 14.11 7.42 6.99
CA MET A 18 13.52 6.10 7.19
C MET A 18 12.12 6.18 7.81
N THR A 19 11.93 7.03 8.84
CA THR A 19 10.62 7.23 9.47
C THR A 19 9.62 7.81 8.48
N VAL A 20 10.01 8.80 7.67
CA VAL A 20 9.14 9.42 6.67
C VAL A 20 8.72 8.41 5.60
N LEU A 21 9.66 7.65 5.03
CA LEU A 21 9.37 6.61 4.05
C LEU A 21 8.43 5.54 4.63
N THR A 22 8.65 5.10 5.87
CA THR A 22 7.74 4.14 6.52
C THR A 22 6.32 4.68 6.66
N ILE A 23 6.16 5.96 7.03
CA ILE A 23 4.84 6.60 7.13
C ILE A 23 4.18 6.68 5.76
N ILE A 24 4.93 7.07 4.72
CA ILE A 24 4.44 7.11 3.34
C ILE A 24 3.97 5.72 2.91
N LEU A 25 4.75 4.67 3.17
CA LEU A 25 4.38 3.29 2.83
C LEU A 25 3.07 2.86 3.49
N ILE A 26 2.86 3.21 4.75
CA ILE A 26 1.60 2.92 5.47
C ILE A 26 0.42 3.64 4.82
N ILE A 27 0.57 4.92 4.49
CA ILE A 27 -0.48 5.71 3.81
C ILE A 27 -0.80 5.09 2.44
N LEU A 28 0.23 4.77 1.65
CA LEU A 28 0.07 4.14 0.34
C LEU A 28 -0.64 2.79 0.42
N PHE A 29 -0.35 1.99 1.44
CA PHE A 29 -1.04 0.73 1.69
C PHE A 29 -2.56 0.92 1.87
N PHE A 30 -2.98 1.86 2.72
CA PHE A 30 -4.41 2.14 2.91
C PHE A 30 -5.07 2.72 1.64
N CYS A 31 -4.35 3.56 0.89
CA CYS A 31 -4.84 4.06 -0.40
C CYS A 31 -5.08 2.92 -1.40
N ILE A 32 -4.14 1.97 -1.51
CA ILE A 32 -4.28 0.81 -2.40
C ILE A 32 -5.48 -0.04 -1.98
N MET A 33 -5.63 -0.35 -0.68
CA MET A 33 -6.75 -1.14 -0.18
C MET A 33 -8.10 -0.50 -0.55
N SER A 34 -8.24 0.81 -0.31
CA SER A 34 -9.45 1.56 -0.69
C SER A 34 -9.71 1.56 -2.20
N MET A 35 -8.67 1.65 -3.04
CA MET A 35 -8.84 1.60 -4.50
C MET A 35 -9.23 0.20 -4.99
N VAL A 36 -8.66 -0.87 -4.43
CA VAL A 36 -9.02 -2.25 -4.78
C VAL A 36 -10.50 -2.50 -4.49
N GLU A 37 -10.99 -2.07 -3.33
CA GLU A 37 -12.40 -2.18 -2.96
C GLU A 37 -13.32 -1.45 -3.95
N LYS A 38 -12.96 -0.23 -4.35
CA LYS A 38 -13.70 0.52 -5.39
C LYS A 38 -13.72 -0.20 -6.75
N ILE A 39 -12.59 -0.77 -7.18
CA ILE A 39 -12.51 -1.50 -8.45
C ILE A 39 -13.38 -2.75 -8.43
N GLN A 40 -13.38 -3.50 -7.31
CA GLN A 40 -14.25 -4.69 -7.16
C GLN A 40 -15.72 -4.32 -7.24
N GLY A 41 -16.15 -3.23 -6.58
CA GLY A 41 -17.52 -2.72 -6.68
C GLY A 41 -17.89 -2.32 -8.11
N THR A 42 -16.96 -1.71 -8.86
CA THR A 42 -17.22 -1.28 -10.26
C THR A 42 -17.48 -2.43 -11.20
N ALA A 43 -16.81 -3.58 -11.04
CA ALA A 43 -17.04 -4.76 -11.87
C ALA A 43 -18.49 -5.25 -11.75
N ARG A 44 -19.08 -5.15 -10.58
CA ARG A 44 -20.49 -5.50 -10.35
C ARG A 44 -21.44 -4.50 -10.99
N VAL A 45 -21.12 -3.19 -10.92
CA VAL A 45 -21.89 -2.14 -11.63
C VAL A 45 -21.93 -2.40 -13.13
N VAL A 46 -20.81 -2.72 -13.77
CA VAL A 46 -20.75 -3.08 -15.20
C VAL A 46 -21.63 -4.30 -15.50
N ASN A 47 -21.59 -5.33 -14.66
CA ASN A 47 -22.41 -6.54 -14.83
C ASN A 47 -23.92 -6.21 -14.75
N TYR A 48 -24.34 -5.42 -13.75
CA TYR A 48 -25.76 -5.05 -13.59
C TYR A 48 -26.24 -4.13 -14.70
N ALA A 49 -25.41 -3.20 -15.20
CA ALA A 49 -25.73 -2.41 -16.38
C ALA A 49 -25.98 -3.29 -17.61
N GLY A 50 -25.15 -4.33 -17.80
CA GLY A 50 -25.36 -5.35 -18.81
C GLY A 50 -26.63 -6.18 -18.59
N LEU A 51 -27.01 -6.50 -17.35
CA LEU A 51 -28.24 -7.18 -16.99
C LEU A 51 -29.48 -6.35 -17.31
N VAL A 52 -29.47 -5.05 -17.03
CA VAL A 52 -30.54 -4.11 -17.41
C VAL A 52 -30.78 -4.19 -18.92
N ARG A 53 -29.70 -4.06 -19.72
CA ARG A 53 -29.77 -4.16 -21.17
C ARG A 53 -30.35 -5.51 -21.64
N GLY A 54 -29.78 -6.62 -21.15
CA GLY A 54 -30.18 -7.95 -21.60
C GLY A 54 -31.59 -8.37 -21.17
N LYS A 55 -31.97 -8.06 -19.91
CA LYS A 55 -33.32 -8.35 -19.41
C LYS A 55 -34.39 -7.52 -20.13
N THR A 56 -34.11 -6.24 -20.44
CA THR A 56 -35.06 -5.40 -21.20
C THR A 56 -35.34 -5.96 -22.58
N GLN A 57 -34.31 -6.40 -23.30
CA GLN A 57 -34.50 -7.05 -24.60
C GLN A 57 -35.34 -8.35 -24.49
N ARG A 58 -35.13 -9.09 -23.40
CA ARG A 58 -35.93 -10.30 -23.12
C ARG A 58 -37.39 -9.95 -22.81
N ILE A 59 -37.66 -8.88 -22.05
CA ILE A 59 -39.01 -8.40 -21.78
C ILE A 59 -39.73 -8.12 -23.09
N ILE A 60 -39.13 -7.29 -23.96
CA ILE A 60 -39.75 -6.91 -25.24
C ILE A 60 -40.12 -8.14 -26.06
N LYS A 61 -39.26 -9.14 -26.13
CA LYS A 61 -39.51 -10.40 -26.82
C LYS A 61 -40.70 -11.19 -26.24
N LEU A 62 -40.80 -11.28 -24.91
CA LEU A 62 -41.84 -12.00 -24.24
C LEU A 62 -43.19 -11.31 -24.27
N GLU A 63 -43.18 -9.98 -24.14
CA GLU A 63 -44.37 -9.14 -24.29
C GLU A 63 -44.94 -9.22 -25.71
N ASP A 64 -44.07 -9.28 -26.76
CA ASP A 64 -44.50 -9.54 -28.16
C ASP A 64 -45.13 -10.92 -28.31
N ALA A 65 -44.65 -11.93 -27.59
CA ALA A 65 -45.21 -13.25 -27.55
C ALA A 65 -46.51 -13.34 -26.73
N GLY A 66 -46.95 -12.25 -26.09
CA GLY A 66 -48.15 -12.22 -25.25
C GLY A 66 -47.93 -12.73 -23.83
N GLU A 67 -46.69 -12.81 -23.38
CA GLU A 67 -46.30 -13.24 -22.02
C GLU A 67 -45.92 -12.02 -21.15
N PRO A 68 -46.80 -11.48 -20.29
CA PRO A 68 -46.51 -10.31 -19.45
C PRO A 68 -45.36 -10.55 -18.47
N GLN A 69 -44.43 -9.59 -18.34
CA GLN A 69 -43.18 -9.71 -17.58
C GLN A 69 -43.08 -8.69 -16.43
N ASP A 70 -44.14 -8.51 -15.63
CA ASP A 70 -44.18 -7.47 -14.57
C ASP A 70 -43.10 -7.68 -13.51
N THR A 71 -42.78 -8.94 -13.13
CA THR A 71 -41.71 -9.26 -12.18
C THR A 71 -40.34 -8.83 -12.72
N MET A 72 -40.07 -9.09 -14.00
CA MET A 72 -38.80 -8.74 -14.62
C MET A 72 -38.66 -7.21 -14.80
N ILE A 73 -39.77 -6.50 -15.04
CA ILE A 73 -39.82 -5.05 -15.05
C ILE A 73 -39.50 -4.47 -13.67
N ALA A 74 -40.04 -5.06 -12.60
CA ALA A 74 -39.73 -4.68 -11.22
C ALA A 74 -38.25 -4.91 -10.88
N ASP A 75 -37.67 -6.05 -11.30
CA ASP A 75 -36.23 -6.34 -11.15
C ASP A 75 -35.37 -5.25 -11.81
N ILE A 76 -35.71 -4.85 -13.05
CA ILE A 76 -34.94 -3.83 -13.76
C ILE A 76 -35.04 -2.48 -13.06
N ASN A 77 -36.22 -2.09 -12.54
CA ASN A 77 -36.35 -0.89 -11.73
C ASN A 77 -35.39 -0.93 -10.51
N ALA A 78 -35.35 -2.05 -9.79
CA ALA A 78 -34.45 -2.23 -8.65
C ALA A 78 -32.96 -2.15 -9.07
N TYR A 79 -32.60 -2.70 -10.23
CA TYR A 79 -31.25 -2.62 -10.76
C TYR A 79 -30.85 -1.19 -11.14
N ILE A 80 -31.74 -0.47 -11.82
CA ILE A 80 -31.51 0.94 -12.21
C ILE A 80 -31.34 1.81 -10.96
N ASP A 81 -32.21 1.63 -9.96
CA ASP A 81 -32.11 2.36 -8.70
C ASP A 81 -30.83 2.04 -7.95
N GLY A 82 -30.47 0.75 -7.86
CA GLY A 82 -29.23 0.30 -7.26
C GLY A 82 -27.97 0.83 -7.98
N LEU A 83 -27.97 0.95 -9.29
CA LEU A 83 -26.88 1.53 -10.09
C LEU A 83 -26.72 3.04 -9.85
N ARG A 84 -27.82 3.75 -9.60
CA ARG A 84 -27.82 5.19 -9.32
C ARG A 84 -27.41 5.52 -7.89
N ASN A 85 -27.98 4.82 -6.93
CA ASN A 85 -27.93 5.21 -5.51
C ASN A 85 -27.05 4.25 -4.66
N GLY A 86 -26.60 3.16 -5.26
CA GLY A 86 -26.05 2.03 -4.53
C GLY A 86 -27.14 1.13 -3.93
N SER A 87 -26.82 -0.11 -3.63
CA SER A 87 -27.74 -1.06 -3.01
C SER A 87 -26.98 -2.10 -2.21
N SER A 88 -27.26 -2.18 -0.91
CA SER A 88 -26.68 -3.22 -0.05
C SER A 88 -27.22 -4.61 -0.38
N GLU A 89 -28.47 -4.71 -0.83
CA GLU A 89 -29.11 -5.97 -1.20
C GLU A 89 -28.49 -6.57 -2.47
N LEU A 90 -28.18 -5.71 -3.45
CA LEU A 90 -27.53 -6.12 -4.70
C LEU A 90 -26.00 -6.03 -4.62
N ASP A 91 -25.47 -5.58 -3.49
CA ASP A 91 -24.05 -5.31 -3.26
C ASP A 91 -23.47 -4.39 -4.36
N LEU A 92 -24.23 -3.34 -4.70
CA LEU A 92 -23.88 -2.32 -5.68
C LEU A 92 -23.37 -1.06 -4.99
N VAL A 93 -22.23 -0.57 -5.47
CA VAL A 93 -21.67 0.72 -5.07
C VAL A 93 -22.18 1.82 -5.99
N CYS A 94 -22.47 3.00 -5.44
CA CYS A 94 -22.72 4.20 -6.25
C CYS A 94 -21.38 4.68 -6.81
N LEU A 95 -21.26 4.76 -8.15
CA LEU A 95 -20.08 5.31 -8.79
C LEU A 95 -20.06 6.83 -8.66
N ASP A 96 -18.99 7.36 -8.12
CA ASP A 96 -18.71 8.80 -8.04
C ASP A 96 -18.10 9.27 -9.37
N ASP A 97 -18.92 9.19 -10.44
CA ASP A 97 -18.59 9.63 -11.80
C ASP A 97 -19.80 10.37 -12.38
N ARG A 98 -19.62 11.64 -12.66
CA ARG A 98 -20.71 12.50 -13.10
C ARG A 98 -21.33 12.03 -14.43
N ASP A 99 -20.50 11.68 -15.40
CA ASP A 99 -20.98 11.29 -16.73
C ASP A 99 -21.81 10.01 -16.65
N PHE A 100 -21.38 9.05 -15.79
CA PHE A 100 -22.14 7.84 -15.50
C PHE A 100 -23.48 8.16 -14.82
N GLN A 101 -23.49 9.01 -13.78
CA GLN A 101 -24.72 9.36 -13.05
C GLN A 101 -25.73 10.14 -13.90
N ASP A 102 -25.23 11.04 -14.74
CA ASP A 102 -26.08 11.77 -15.71
C ASP A 102 -26.70 10.77 -16.70
N LYS A 103 -25.94 9.80 -17.22
CA LYS A 103 -26.44 8.76 -18.12
C LYS A 103 -27.41 7.80 -17.42
N MET A 104 -27.18 7.43 -16.17
CA MET A 104 -28.12 6.62 -15.39
C MET A 104 -29.43 7.35 -15.11
N THR A 105 -29.41 8.68 -15.01
CA THR A 105 -30.61 9.48 -14.86
C THR A 105 -31.42 9.50 -16.16
N GLU A 106 -30.79 9.67 -17.31
CA GLU A 106 -31.39 9.52 -18.63
C GLU A 106 -32.00 8.13 -18.81
N LEU A 107 -31.25 7.08 -18.47
CA LEU A 107 -31.68 5.68 -18.57
C LEU A 107 -32.94 5.41 -17.73
N ALA A 108 -32.94 5.90 -16.48
CA ALA A 108 -34.11 5.76 -15.60
C ALA A 108 -35.36 6.44 -16.17
N SER A 109 -35.22 7.69 -16.68
CA SER A 109 -36.31 8.42 -17.28
C SER A 109 -36.86 7.70 -18.53
N TYR A 110 -35.95 7.23 -19.39
CA TYR A 110 -36.33 6.54 -20.61
C TYR A 110 -36.96 5.17 -20.35
N PHE A 111 -36.59 4.51 -19.26
CA PHE A 111 -37.22 3.24 -18.84
C PHE A 111 -38.69 3.44 -18.45
N GLU A 112 -39.05 4.57 -17.83
CA GLU A 112 -40.45 4.91 -17.57
C GLU A 112 -41.26 5.05 -18.87
N GLU A 113 -40.69 5.71 -19.90
CA GLU A 113 -41.29 5.80 -21.21
C GLU A 113 -41.45 4.44 -21.90
N LEU A 114 -40.44 3.57 -21.76
CA LEU A 114 -40.48 2.20 -22.29
C LEU A 114 -41.55 1.36 -21.60
N LYS A 115 -41.71 1.49 -20.26
CA LYS A 115 -42.80 0.80 -19.53
C LYS A 115 -44.18 1.23 -20.02
N ALA A 116 -44.38 2.51 -20.27
CA ALA A 116 -45.64 3.02 -20.82
C ALA A 116 -45.90 2.41 -22.21
N GLU A 117 -44.87 2.25 -23.05
CA GLU A 117 -45.04 1.63 -24.37
C GLU A 117 -45.32 0.11 -24.26
N ILE A 118 -44.72 -0.59 -23.31
CA ILE A 118 -45.05 -2.00 -23.05
C ILE A 118 -46.51 -2.20 -22.69
N LEU A 119 -47.10 -1.27 -21.89
CA LEU A 119 -48.53 -1.33 -21.60
C LEU A 119 -49.38 -1.11 -22.85
N LEU A 120 -48.94 -0.23 -23.74
CA LEU A 120 -49.65 -0.04 -25.04
C LEU A 120 -49.54 -1.28 -25.94
N VAL A 121 -48.43 -2.02 -25.91
CA VAL A 121 -48.29 -3.31 -26.61
C VAL A 121 -49.33 -4.30 -26.14
N ARG A 122 -49.62 -4.39 -24.84
CA ARG A 122 -50.64 -5.28 -24.26
C ARG A 122 -52.04 -4.89 -24.68
N GLU A 123 -52.31 -3.57 -24.92
CA GLU A 123 -53.64 -3.07 -25.31
C GLU A 123 -53.86 -3.11 -26.82
N LYS A 124 -52.88 -2.69 -27.62
CA LYS A 124 -53.04 -2.42 -29.07
C LYS A 124 -52.33 -3.39 -29.98
N GLY A 125 -51.55 -4.30 -29.38
CA GLY A 125 -50.67 -5.22 -30.12
C GLY A 125 -49.37 -4.50 -30.57
N TYR A 126 -48.35 -5.29 -30.78
CA TYR A 126 -46.99 -4.91 -31.08
C TYR A 126 -46.88 -4.02 -32.35
N GLU A 127 -47.60 -4.37 -33.41
CA GLU A 127 -47.52 -3.67 -34.71
C GLU A 127 -48.05 -2.22 -34.66
N ASN A 128 -48.83 -1.87 -33.64
CA ASN A 128 -49.46 -0.56 -33.49
C ASN A 128 -48.77 0.33 -32.45
N THR A 129 -47.54 0.05 -32.13
CA THR A 129 -46.75 0.72 -31.07
C THR A 129 -45.35 1.09 -31.58
N ALA A 130 -44.67 2.02 -30.87
CA ALA A 130 -43.30 2.38 -31.15
C ALA A 130 -42.28 1.57 -30.34
N ILE A 131 -42.68 0.38 -29.87
CA ILE A 131 -41.90 -0.43 -28.93
C ILE A 131 -40.51 -0.80 -29.48
N ILE A 132 -40.40 -1.12 -30.79
CA ILE A 132 -39.12 -1.45 -31.41
C ILE A 132 -38.19 -0.26 -31.36
N GLU A 133 -38.61 0.91 -31.85
CA GLU A 133 -37.79 2.14 -31.87
C GLU A 133 -37.36 2.53 -30.46
N LYS A 134 -38.28 2.50 -29.50
CA LYS A 134 -38.00 2.81 -28.10
C LYS A 134 -37.05 1.76 -27.48
N SER A 135 -37.19 0.47 -27.77
CA SER A 135 -36.29 -0.55 -27.26
C SER A 135 -34.89 -0.41 -27.79
N GLU A 136 -34.69 -0.06 -29.06
CA GLU A 136 -33.40 0.19 -29.66
C GLU A 136 -32.73 1.45 -29.07
N THR A 137 -33.52 2.51 -28.85
CA THR A 137 -33.02 3.72 -28.17
C THR A 137 -32.58 3.41 -26.72
N PHE A 138 -33.42 2.66 -25.99
CA PHE A 138 -33.08 2.22 -24.62
C PHE A 138 -31.82 1.34 -24.60
N PHE A 139 -31.72 0.42 -25.57
CA PHE A 139 -30.51 -0.41 -25.71
C PHE A 139 -29.26 0.43 -25.88
N LYS A 140 -29.30 1.47 -26.72
CA LYS A 140 -28.19 2.39 -26.94
C LYS A 140 -27.81 3.15 -25.66
N ILE A 141 -28.79 3.64 -24.89
CA ILE A 141 -28.56 4.32 -23.61
C ILE A 141 -27.91 3.36 -22.61
N CYS A 142 -28.35 2.11 -22.53
CA CYS A 142 -27.74 1.08 -21.70
C CYS A 142 -26.28 0.78 -22.10
N ASP A 143 -26.01 0.71 -23.41
CA ASP A 143 -24.67 0.46 -23.94
C ASP A 143 -23.72 1.60 -23.59
N GLU A 144 -24.16 2.84 -23.74
CA GLU A 144 -23.42 4.05 -23.34
C GLU A 144 -23.15 4.06 -21.82
N ALA A 145 -24.14 3.72 -20.98
CA ALA A 145 -23.97 3.64 -19.53
C ALA A 145 -22.96 2.55 -19.14
N THR A 146 -23.03 1.38 -19.79
CA THR A 146 -22.07 0.29 -19.59
C THR A 146 -20.65 0.73 -19.96
N GLY A 147 -20.48 1.39 -21.11
CA GLY A 147 -19.21 1.94 -21.57
C GLY A 147 -18.61 2.98 -20.60
N LEU A 148 -19.44 3.84 -20.01
CA LEU A 148 -18.99 4.79 -18.99
C LEU A 148 -18.54 4.11 -17.70
N ALA A 149 -19.24 3.07 -17.24
CA ALA A 149 -18.82 2.27 -16.09
C ALA A 149 -17.49 1.54 -16.35
N GLU A 150 -17.31 0.97 -17.55
CA GLU A 150 -16.04 0.35 -17.97
C GLU A 150 -14.89 1.37 -18.02
N ALA A 151 -15.13 2.55 -18.60
CA ALA A 151 -14.16 3.63 -18.66
C ALA A 151 -13.74 4.11 -17.26
N TYR A 152 -14.69 4.20 -16.32
CA TYR A 152 -14.40 4.49 -14.93
C TYR A 152 -13.51 3.40 -14.31
N SER A 153 -13.85 2.12 -14.50
CA SER A 153 -13.05 0.99 -14.03
C SER A 153 -11.62 1.04 -14.56
N GLN A 154 -11.44 1.29 -15.84
CA GLN A 154 -10.12 1.41 -16.48
C GLN A 154 -9.31 2.60 -15.93
N ARG A 155 -9.97 3.74 -15.68
CA ARG A 155 -9.32 4.90 -15.02
C ARG A 155 -8.82 4.52 -13.62
N MET A 156 -9.66 3.85 -12.82
CA MET A 156 -9.26 3.39 -11.47
C MET A 156 -8.11 2.38 -11.51
N ALA A 157 -8.15 1.41 -12.41
CA ALA A 157 -7.06 0.45 -12.61
C ALA A 157 -5.74 1.14 -13.04
N SER A 158 -5.82 2.15 -13.91
CA SER A 158 -4.64 2.94 -14.31
C SER A 158 -4.03 3.74 -13.14
N LEU A 159 -4.89 4.33 -12.30
CA LEU A 159 -4.44 5.02 -11.09
C LEU A 159 -3.81 4.05 -10.09
N LEU A 160 -4.40 2.86 -9.89
CA LEU A 160 -3.84 1.81 -9.04
C LEU A 160 -2.44 1.42 -9.51
N LYS A 161 -2.26 1.20 -10.82
CA LYS A 161 -0.95 0.88 -11.40
C LYS A 161 0.11 1.96 -11.15
N LYS A 162 -0.27 3.24 -11.22
CA LYS A 162 0.63 4.36 -10.88
C LYS A 162 0.99 4.36 -9.41
N LEU A 163 0.01 4.08 -8.54
CA LEU A 163 0.23 4.00 -7.09
C LEU A 163 1.17 2.85 -6.73
N GLU A 164 1.03 1.67 -7.36
CA GLU A 164 1.95 0.53 -7.23
C GLU A 164 3.39 0.90 -7.60
N GLN A 165 3.59 1.67 -8.68
CA GLN A 165 4.91 2.15 -9.06
C GLN A 165 5.54 3.07 -8.02
N VAL A 166 4.73 3.93 -7.38
CA VAL A 166 5.19 4.79 -6.28
C VAL A 166 5.59 3.94 -5.07
N VAL A 167 4.81 2.92 -4.72
CA VAL A 167 5.14 1.97 -3.63
C VAL A 167 6.46 1.25 -3.90
N VAL A 168 6.67 0.75 -5.11
CA VAL A 168 7.93 0.11 -5.48
C VAL A 168 9.11 1.08 -5.32
N GLY A 169 8.96 2.32 -5.75
CA GLY A 169 9.97 3.38 -5.56
C GLY A 169 10.27 3.66 -4.08
N ASP A 170 9.24 3.74 -3.25
CA ASP A 170 9.35 3.97 -1.81
C ASP A 170 10.08 2.79 -1.12
N ILE A 171 9.73 1.55 -1.44
CA ILE A 171 10.39 0.35 -0.93
C ILE A 171 11.88 0.33 -1.31
N ILE A 172 12.22 0.63 -2.56
CA ILE A 172 13.61 0.71 -3.02
C ILE A 172 14.36 1.77 -2.21
N GLY A 173 13.77 2.95 -2.01
CA GLY A 173 14.33 4.01 -1.19
C GLY A 173 14.57 3.57 0.25
N LEU A 174 13.61 2.88 0.85
CA LEU A 174 13.70 2.37 2.22
C LEU A 174 14.82 1.32 2.35
N VAL A 175 14.89 0.35 1.44
CA VAL A 175 15.95 -0.68 1.40
C VAL A 175 17.33 -0.01 1.26
N PHE A 176 17.46 1.01 0.43
CA PHE A 176 18.71 1.74 0.27
C PHE A 176 19.15 2.44 1.57
N VAL A 177 18.22 3.14 2.25
CA VAL A 177 18.52 3.82 3.52
C VAL A 177 18.90 2.81 4.61
N ILE A 178 18.18 1.69 4.72
CA ILE A 178 18.49 0.60 5.68
C ILE A 178 19.88 0.02 5.38
N GLY A 179 20.18 -0.27 4.12
CA GLY A 179 21.48 -0.79 3.70
C GLY A 179 22.63 0.15 4.07
N MET A 180 22.44 1.45 3.86
CA MET A 180 23.40 2.49 4.27
C MET A 180 23.63 2.50 5.80
N GLU A 181 22.58 2.38 6.60
CA GLU A 181 22.70 2.33 8.07
C GLU A 181 23.38 1.03 8.54
N LEU A 182 23.07 -0.10 7.92
CA LEU A 182 23.71 -1.39 8.21
C LEU A 182 25.23 -1.34 7.94
N ILE A 183 25.64 -0.81 6.77
CA ILE A 183 27.07 -0.62 6.44
C ILE A 183 27.76 0.27 7.47
N LYS A 184 27.13 1.37 7.90
CA LYS A 184 27.66 2.23 8.96
C LYS A 184 27.80 1.47 10.28
N ALA A 185 26.79 0.70 10.68
CA ALA A 185 26.82 -0.10 11.92
C ALA A 185 27.97 -1.12 11.92
N VAL A 186 28.16 -1.85 10.82
CA VAL A 186 29.26 -2.81 10.67
C VAL A 186 30.62 -2.11 10.75
N ARG A 187 30.79 -0.98 10.07
CA ARG A 187 32.04 -0.20 10.14
C ARG A 187 32.32 0.31 11.57
N TYR A 188 31.29 0.76 12.30
CA TYR A 188 31.46 1.19 13.69
C TYR A 188 31.83 0.01 14.60
N ALA A 189 31.22 -1.16 14.43
CA ALA A 189 31.54 -2.35 15.20
C ALA A 189 33.00 -2.81 14.95
N ALA A 190 33.44 -2.81 13.69
CA ALA A 190 34.82 -3.13 13.33
C ALA A 190 35.83 -2.12 13.94
N MET A 191 35.52 -0.83 13.83
CA MET A 191 36.37 0.22 14.39
C MET A 191 36.47 0.13 15.92
N ASN A 192 35.35 -0.15 16.61
CA ASN A 192 35.35 -0.31 18.06
C ASN A 192 36.21 -1.50 18.51
N ARG A 193 36.18 -2.65 17.78
CA ARG A 193 37.05 -3.79 18.07
C ARG A 193 38.52 -3.44 17.94
N ILE A 194 38.90 -2.67 16.92
CA ILE A 194 40.28 -2.20 16.72
C ILE A 194 40.66 -1.23 17.83
N LEU A 195 39.77 -0.30 18.19
CA LEU A 195 40.05 0.64 19.30
C LEU A 195 40.19 -0.07 20.64
N GLN A 196 39.32 -1.04 20.96
CA GLN A 196 39.45 -1.84 22.19
C GLN A 196 40.81 -2.55 22.26
N LYS A 197 41.26 -3.17 21.15
CA LYS A 197 42.57 -3.78 21.11
C LYS A 197 43.70 -2.77 21.40
N LYS A 198 43.65 -1.56 20.79
CA LYS A 198 44.68 -0.53 21.00
C LYS A 198 44.65 0.10 22.39
N VAL A 199 43.46 0.15 23.03
CA VAL A 199 43.30 0.76 24.36
C VAL A 199 43.72 -0.23 25.48
N TYR A 200 43.47 -1.53 25.29
CA TYR A 200 43.59 -2.53 26.35
C TYR A 200 44.76 -3.53 26.18
N LEU A 201 45.39 -3.56 25.00
CA LEU A 201 46.55 -4.42 24.75
C LEU A 201 47.78 -3.58 24.45
N ASP A 202 48.93 -4.07 24.91
CA ASP A 202 50.25 -3.55 24.53
C ASP A 202 50.57 -3.95 23.09
N GLU A 203 50.98 -3.00 22.26
CA GLU A 203 51.15 -3.20 20.81
C GLU A 203 52.36 -4.11 20.49
N ALA A 204 53.37 -4.14 21.35
CA ALA A 204 54.60 -4.94 21.16
C ALA A 204 54.43 -6.40 21.62
N THR A 205 53.75 -6.62 22.72
CA THR A 205 53.63 -7.94 23.36
C THR A 205 52.27 -8.62 23.16
N GLY A 206 51.25 -7.85 22.82
CA GLY A 206 49.87 -8.35 22.72
C GLY A 206 49.21 -8.68 24.07
N LEU A 207 49.87 -8.40 25.16
CA LEU A 207 49.39 -8.62 26.54
C LEU A 207 48.48 -7.46 26.99
N PRO A 208 47.60 -7.69 28.00
CA PRO A 208 46.86 -6.61 28.65
C PRO A 208 47.78 -5.52 29.16
N ASN A 209 47.46 -4.27 28.77
CA ASN A 209 48.22 -3.08 29.23
C ASN A 209 47.67 -2.56 30.57
N LYS A 210 48.27 -1.47 31.07
CA LYS A 210 47.89 -0.82 32.32
C LYS A 210 46.38 -0.47 32.34
N ASN A 211 45.82 0.04 31.25
CA ASN A 211 44.40 0.41 31.19
C ASN A 211 43.48 -0.79 31.39
N LYS A 212 43.84 -1.97 30.88
CA LYS A 212 43.05 -3.20 31.07
C LYS A 212 43.16 -3.72 32.52
N CYS A 213 44.31 -3.57 33.16
CA CYS A 213 44.46 -3.89 34.57
C CYS A 213 43.61 -2.94 35.46
N GLU A 214 43.62 -1.65 35.19
CA GLU A 214 42.79 -0.66 35.90
C GLU A 214 41.31 -0.97 35.73
N GLU A 215 40.83 -1.25 34.49
CA GLU A 215 39.42 -1.63 34.23
C GLU A 215 39.01 -2.89 35.03
N ILE A 216 39.85 -3.90 35.11
CA ILE A 216 39.56 -5.13 35.87
C ILE A 216 39.49 -4.81 37.36
N LEU A 217 40.39 -4.00 37.87
CA LEU A 217 40.46 -3.63 39.30
C LEU A 217 39.29 -2.72 39.69
N GLU A 218 38.90 -1.75 38.83
CA GLU A 218 37.75 -0.86 39.07
C GLU A 218 36.41 -1.62 38.88
N GLY A 219 36.35 -2.58 37.97
CA GLY A 219 35.15 -3.41 37.73
C GLY A 219 34.89 -4.40 38.85
N SER A 220 35.88 -4.78 39.62
CA SER A 220 35.73 -5.70 40.77
C SER A 220 35.08 -5.05 41.99
N ASP A 221 34.90 -3.71 42.01
CA ASP A 221 34.11 -3.00 43.04
C ASP A 221 32.59 -3.21 42.88
N GLY A 222 32.15 -3.78 41.77
CA GLY A 222 30.74 -4.05 41.41
C GLY A 222 30.20 -5.45 41.72
N GLY A 223 30.87 -6.32 42.49
CA GLY A 223 30.26 -7.50 43.06
C GLY A 223 30.50 -8.83 42.33
N GLU A 224 31.37 -8.95 41.37
CA GLU A 224 31.90 -10.27 40.99
C GLU A 224 33.02 -10.68 41.97
N GLU A 225 32.67 -11.43 43.01
CA GLU A 225 33.66 -12.07 43.84
C GLU A 225 34.54 -12.96 42.96
N ILE A 226 35.84 -12.63 42.90
CA ILE A 226 36.84 -13.51 42.31
C ILE A 226 36.93 -14.76 43.18
N SER A 227 36.12 -15.77 42.82
CA SER A 227 36.13 -17.05 43.54
C SER A 227 37.30 -17.88 43.08
N GLY A 228 38.30 -18.04 43.96
CA GLY A 228 39.44 -18.90 43.72
C GLY A 228 40.69 -18.44 44.48
N VAL A 229 41.72 -19.28 44.48
CA VAL A 229 43.04 -18.94 45.05
C VAL A 229 43.86 -18.32 43.93
N TYR A 230 44.22 -17.06 44.06
CA TYR A 230 45.02 -16.30 43.09
C TYR A 230 46.40 -15.97 43.69
N ALA A 231 47.44 -16.03 42.87
CA ALA A 231 48.75 -15.48 43.17
C ALA A 231 48.98 -14.24 42.29
N VAL A 232 49.33 -13.13 42.90
CA VAL A 232 49.72 -11.91 42.18
C VAL A 232 51.25 -11.85 42.19
N CYS A 233 51.84 -11.82 40.99
CA CYS A 233 53.29 -11.64 40.84
C CYS A 233 53.54 -10.29 40.15
N VAL A 234 54.45 -9.52 40.74
CA VAL A 234 54.89 -8.24 40.14
C VAL A 234 56.35 -8.41 39.72
N PHE A 235 56.63 -8.14 38.48
CA PHE A 235 58.00 -8.19 37.94
C PHE A 235 58.43 -6.75 37.58
N ASP A 236 59.60 -6.37 38.00
CA ASP A 236 60.24 -5.11 37.63
C ASP A 236 61.65 -5.38 37.10
N LEU A 237 62.03 -4.64 36.06
CA LEU A 237 63.35 -4.74 35.46
C LEU A 237 64.26 -3.67 36.03
N ASN A 238 65.29 -4.10 36.81
CA ASN A 238 66.26 -3.20 37.36
C ASN A 238 67.03 -2.49 36.24
N ASN A 239 67.29 -1.19 36.45
CA ASN A 239 68.01 -0.30 35.51
C ASN A 239 67.47 -0.20 34.08
N LEU A 240 66.19 -0.53 33.82
CA LEU A 240 65.55 -0.42 32.51
C LEU A 240 65.79 0.96 31.88
N ARG A 241 65.72 2.03 32.66
CA ARG A 241 65.95 3.39 32.17
C ARG A 241 67.37 3.60 31.63
N THR A 242 68.37 3.01 32.28
CA THR A 242 69.80 3.06 31.86
C THR A 242 69.98 2.26 30.58
N ILE A 243 69.34 1.10 30.48
CA ILE A 243 69.40 0.22 29.32
C ILE A 243 68.75 0.91 28.11
N ASN A 244 67.59 1.46 28.27
CA ASN A 244 66.88 2.18 27.20
C ASN A 244 67.64 3.43 26.73
N ASN A 245 68.32 4.14 27.63
CA ASN A 245 69.13 5.30 27.28
C ASN A 245 70.41 4.91 26.52
N SER A 246 70.94 3.71 26.72
CA SER A 246 72.16 3.24 26.06
C SER A 246 71.97 2.45 24.79
N LEU A 247 70.88 1.70 24.69
CA LEU A 247 70.58 0.81 23.58
C LEU A 247 69.38 1.21 22.70
N GLY A 248 68.64 2.23 23.13
CA GLY A 248 67.38 2.62 22.51
C GLY A 248 66.19 1.85 23.08
N HIS A 249 64.98 2.30 22.69
CA HIS A 249 63.72 1.63 23.05
C HIS A 249 63.44 0.46 22.14
#